data_05815ad14c823e904b757e889503efb3
#
_entry.id   05815ad14c823e904b757e889503efb3
#
_cell.length_a   1.000
_cell.length_b   1.000
_cell.length_c   1.000
_cell.angle_alpha   90.00
_cell.angle_beta   90.00
_cell.angle_gamma   90.00
#
_symmetry.space_group_name_H-M   'P 1'
#
loop_
_entity.id
_entity.type
_entity.pdbx_description
1 polymer ?
#
loop_
_entity_poly.entity_id
_entity_poly.type
_entity_poly.pdbx_seq_one_letter_code
_entity_poly.pdbx_strand_id
1 'polypeptide(L)'
;MALRTALLLSCMTLALAGCAGSADDHNPPATQQVDLERYQGTWYELARLPMFFQRNCVQSQAHYALREDGRIDVTNVCKEKDGQTNAAHGTAEAQQAGKTDKLWVRFDNWFSRLAPNLTKGEYWVLYHDADYRVALVGHPNREYLWLLSRTEAVSDQTRQQLLDIARQQGYDTSKLIWRQQ
;
A
#
# COMPACT_ATOMS: atom_id res chain seq x y z
N MET A 1 -14.63 -60.00 51.53
CA MET A 1 -15.17 -59.57 50.23
C MET A 1 -15.00 -58.07 50.16
N ALA A 2 -14.00 -57.57 49.47
CA ALA A 2 -13.75 -56.16 49.33
C ALA A 2 -13.72 -55.80 47.80
N LEU A 3 -14.70 -55.01 47.39
CA LEU A 3 -14.89 -54.56 45.99
C LEU A 3 -14.02 -53.33 45.78
N ARG A 4 -13.01 -53.42 44.95
CA ARG A 4 -12.16 -52.26 44.51
C ARG A 4 -12.75 -51.62 43.30
N THR A 5 -13.26 -50.41 43.47
CA THR A 5 -13.73 -49.55 42.40
C THR A 5 -12.55 -48.77 41.81
N ALA A 6 -12.19 -49.03 40.56
CA ALA A 6 -11.17 -48.29 39.84
C ALA A 6 -11.80 -47.05 39.17
N LEU A 7 -11.35 -45.85 39.55
CA LEU A 7 -11.71 -44.57 38.92
C LEU A 7 -10.80 -44.34 37.72
N LEU A 8 -11.38 -44.38 36.53
CA LEU A 8 -10.69 -43.98 35.28
C LEU A 8 -10.80 -42.45 35.11
N LEU A 9 -9.68 -41.74 35.30
CA LEU A 9 -9.55 -40.32 34.94
C LEU A 9 -9.33 -40.23 33.44
N SER A 10 -10.36 -39.76 32.74
CA SER A 10 -10.25 -39.42 31.31
C SER A 10 -9.67 -38.02 31.18
N CYS A 11 -8.41 -37.94 30.71
CA CYS A 11 -7.76 -36.66 30.33
C CYS A 11 -8.27 -36.20 29.00
N MET A 12 -9.16 -35.21 29.01
CA MET A 12 -9.68 -34.55 27.79
C MET A 12 -8.72 -33.45 27.37
N THR A 13 -7.84 -33.77 26.42
CA THR A 13 -6.95 -32.77 25.77
C THR A 13 -7.77 -31.89 24.85
N LEU A 14 -8.01 -30.62 25.24
CA LEU A 14 -8.52 -29.60 24.35
C LEU A 14 -7.42 -29.26 23.32
N ALA A 15 -7.59 -29.69 22.07
CA ALA A 15 -6.84 -29.20 20.95
C ALA A 15 -7.37 -27.79 20.59
N LEU A 16 -6.60 -26.74 20.91
CA LEU A 16 -6.82 -25.40 20.33
C LEU A 16 -6.46 -25.48 18.83
N ALA A 17 -7.46 -25.68 17.99
CA ALA A 17 -7.35 -25.44 16.57
C ALA A 17 -7.25 -23.90 16.38
N GLY A 18 -6.03 -23.38 16.26
CA GLY A 18 -5.77 -22.03 15.81
C GLY A 18 -6.28 -21.90 14.39
N CYS A 19 -7.37 -21.17 14.17
CA CYS A 19 -7.77 -20.74 12.84
C CYS A 19 -6.71 -19.76 12.33
N ALA A 20 -5.73 -20.25 11.56
CA ALA A 20 -5.01 -19.41 10.61
C ALA A 20 -6.03 -18.96 9.58
N GLY A 21 -6.60 -17.78 9.77
CA GLY A 21 -7.50 -17.16 8.77
C GLY A 21 -6.70 -16.98 7.49
N SER A 22 -7.03 -17.76 6.48
CA SER A 22 -6.62 -17.48 5.10
C SER A 22 -7.16 -16.08 4.78
N ALA A 23 -6.31 -15.17 4.33
CA ALA A 23 -6.74 -13.88 3.81
C ALA A 23 -7.80 -14.19 2.72
N ASP A 24 -9.03 -13.73 2.96
CA ASP A 24 -10.15 -13.98 2.04
C ASP A 24 -9.86 -13.16 0.78
N ASP A 25 -9.45 -13.85 -0.28
CA ASP A 25 -9.01 -13.26 -1.56
C ASP A 25 -10.16 -12.51 -2.28
N HIS A 26 -11.36 -12.60 -1.75
CA HIS A 26 -12.58 -11.99 -2.30
C HIS A 26 -12.91 -10.63 -1.67
N ASN A 27 -12.41 -10.32 -0.47
CA ASN A 27 -12.65 -9.02 0.15
C ASN A 27 -11.63 -7.98 -0.32
N PRO A 28 -12.06 -6.74 -0.65
CA PRO A 28 -11.13 -5.68 -1.00
C PRO A 28 -10.22 -5.38 0.20
N PRO A 29 -8.98 -4.87 -0.04
CA PRO A 29 -8.09 -4.47 1.03
C PRO A 29 -8.75 -3.46 1.97
N ALA A 30 -8.45 -3.54 3.26
CA ALA A 30 -8.88 -2.53 4.22
C ALA A 30 -8.14 -1.21 3.97
N THR A 31 -8.79 -0.07 4.26
CA THR A 31 -8.26 1.26 4.05
C THR A 31 -8.27 2.08 5.33
N GLN A 32 -7.43 3.11 5.39
CA GLN A 32 -7.29 4.03 6.51
C GLN A 32 -7.50 5.47 6.04
N GLN A 33 -8.35 6.22 6.76
CA GLN A 33 -8.56 7.64 6.49
C GLN A 33 -7.26 8.43 6.70
N VAL A 34 -7.01 9.40 5.84
CA VAL A 34 -5.84 10.29 5.92
C VAL A 34 -6.26 11.73 6.20
N ASP A 35 -5.49 12.40 7.02
CA ASP A 35 -5.47 13.85 7.08
C ASP A 35 -4.67 14.36 5.88
N LEU A 36 -5.35 14.95 4.90
CA LEU A 36 -4.72 15.39 3.65
C LEU A 36 -3.71 16.51 3.87
N GLU A 37 -3.87 17.36 4.90
CA GLU A 37 -2.89 18.40 5.23
C GLU A 37 -1.57 17.78 5.69
N ARG A 38 -1.64 16.73 6.50
CA ARG A 38 -0.45 15.99 6.96
C ARG A 38 0.14 15.09 5.89
N TYR A 39 -0.69 14.66 4.93
CA TYR A 39 -0.26 13.75 3.84
C TYR A 39 0.48 14.48 2.72
N GLN A 40 0.38 15.83 2.64
CA GLN A 40 1.08 16.66 1.66
C GLN A 40 2.60 16.49 1.69
N GLY A 41 3.26 17.02 0.66
CA GLY A 41 4.71 17.04 0.52
C GLY A 41 5.25 15.80 -0.19
N THR A 42 6.54 15.54 0.00
CA THR A 42 7.25 14.48 -0.74
C THR A 42 7.16 13.15 -0.02
N TRP A 43 6.92 12.11 -0.82
CA TRP A 43 6.95 10.71 -0.47
C TRP A 43 7.91 9.97 -1.41
N TYR A 44 8.91 9.32 -0.87
CA TYR A 44 9.82 8.45 -1.60
C TYR A 44 9.23 7.05 -1.71
N GLU A 45 9.25 6.47 -2.90
CA GLU A 45 8.92 5.07 -3.11
C GLU A 45 10.08 4.21 -2.63
N LEU A 46 9.85 3.41 -1.59
CA LEU A 46 10.80 2.42 -1.08
C LEU A 46 10.77 1.15 -1.92
N ALA A 47 9.57 0.74 -2.30
CA ALA A 47 9.33 -0.43 -3.14
C ALA A 47 7.95 -0.34 -3.79
N ARG A 48 7.77 -1.11 -4.88
CA ARG A 48 6.47 -1.28 -5.55
C ARG A 48 6.33 -2.68 -6.14
N LEU A 49 5.11 -3.10 -6.41
CA LEU A 49 4.88 -4.23 -7.32
C LEU A 49 5.26 -3.85 -8.75
N PRO A 50 5.58 -4.84 -9.62
CA PRO A 50 5.86 -4.60 -11.03
C PRO A 50 4.69 -3.91 -11.73
N MET A 51 4.97 -2.81 -12.43
CA MET A 51 3.98 -2.04 -13.17
C MET A 51 4.52 -1.67 -14.53
N PHE A 52 3.70 -1.84 -15.56
CA PHE A 52 4.10 -1.53 -16.92
C PHE A 52 4.59 -0.08 -17.08
N PHE A 53 3.88 0.85 -16.46
CA PHE A 53 4.13 2.29 -16.60
C PHE A 53 5.32 2.82 -15.78
N GLN A 54 5.84 2.04 -14.81
CA GLN A 54 7.04 2.38 -14.03
C GLN A 54 8.22 1.42 -14.28
N ARG A 55 8.15 0.57 -15.31
CA ARG A 55 9.15 -0.51 -15.54
C ARG A 55 10.59 -0.03 -15.69
N ASN A 56 10.80 1.21 -16.14
CA ASN A 56 12.13 1.79 -16.32
C ASN A 56 12.62 2.55 -15.09
N CYS A 57 11.74 2.88 -14.13
CA CYS A 57 12.10 3.67 -12.96
C CYS A 57 12.94 2.85 -11.98
N VAL A 58 14.09 3.35 -11.61
CA VAL A 58 14.96 2.80 -10.55
C VAL A 58 14.79 3.52 -9.22
N GLN A 59 14.36 4.79 -9.27
CA GLN A 59 13.96 5.60 -8.12
C GLN A 59 12.71 6.39 -8.50
N SER A 60 11.75 6.44 -7.58
CA SER A 60 10.55 7.24 -7.77
C SER A 60 10.21 8.00 -6.49
N GLN A 61 9.54 9.11 -6.67
CA GLN A 61 8.94 9.88 -5.58
C GLN A 61 7.66 10.55 -6.06
N ALA A 62 6.74 10.80 -5.13
CA ALA A 62 5.53 11.56 -5.36
C ALA A 62 5.56 12.82 -4.51
N HIS A 63 5.06 13.92 -5.05
CA HIS A 63 4.81 15.14 -4.31
C HIS A 63 3.32 15.49 -4.39
N TYR A 64 2.71 15.69 -3.22
CA TYR A 64 1.29 16.02 -3.08
C TYR A 64 1.12 17.43 -2.53
N ALA A 65 0.23 18.21 -3.14
CA ALA A 65 -0.14 19.54 -2.66
C ALA A 65 -1.67 19.66 -2.63
N LEU A 66 -2.22 19.92 -1.43
CA LEU A 66 -3.65 20.11 -1.23
C LEU A 66 -4.06 21.48 -1.79
N ARG A 67 -5.13 21.49 -2.59
CA ARG A 67 -5.72 22.68 -3.19
C ARG A 67 -6.85 23.21 -2.32
N GLU A 68 -7.20 24.48 -2.49
CA GLU A 68 -8.32 25.10 -1.80
C GLU A 68 -9.67 24.43 -2.07
N ASP A 69 -9.82 23.79 -3.25
CA ASP A 69 -11.03 23.05 -3.63
C ASP A 69 -11.08 21.62 -3.08
N GLY A 70 -10.10 21.23 -2.24
CA GLY A 70 -10.02 19.90 -1.61
C GLY A 70 -9.44 18.82 -2.51
N ARG A 71 -9.08 19.12 -3.77
CA ARG A 71 -8.31 18.21 -4.64
C ARG A 71 -6.83 18.27 -4.30
N ILE A 72 -6.07 17.31 -4.79
CA ILE A 72 -4.63 17.19 -4.53
C ILE A 72 -3.91 17.24 -5.87
N ASP A 73 -2.98 18.20 -6.04
CA ASP A 73 -2.03 18.16 -7.14
C ASP A 73 -0.99 17.07 -6.87
N VAL A 74 -0.76 16.25 -7.87
CA VAL A 74 0.15 15.11 -7.82
C VAL A 74 1.28 15.33 -8.82
N THR A 75 2.52 15.28 -8.35
CA THR A 75 3.70 15.24 -9.21
C THR A 75 4.50 13.99 -8.90
N ASN A 76 4.51 13.04 -9.82
CA ASN A 76 5.35 11.85 -9.73
C ASN A 76 6.63 12.06 -10.52
N VAL A 77 7.77 11.80 -9.90
CA VAL A 77 9.10 11.88 -10.50
C VAL A 77 9.71 10.49 -10.58
N CYS A 78 10.18 10.12 -11.74
CA CYS A 78 10.84 8.85 -12.05
C CYS A 78 12.25 9.12 -12.53
N LYS A 79 13.26 8.56 -11.86
CA LYS A 79 14.63 8.47 -12.37
C LYS A 79 14.79 7.11 -13.04
N GLU A 80 15.19 7.10 -14.30
CA GLU A 80 15.36 5.90 -15.11
C GLU A 80 16.78 5.35 -15.02
N LYS A 81 16.96 4.11 -15.50
CA LYS A 81 18.26 3.41 -15.49
C LYS A 81 19.36 4.14 -16.27
N ASP A 82 18.98 4.87 -17.31
CA ASP A 82 19.91 5.68 -18.13
C ASP A 82 20.25 7.04 -17.52
N GLY A 83 19.73 7.33 -16.31
CA GLY A 83 19.95 8.57 -15.58
C GLY A 83 18.96 9.69 -15.93
N GLN A 84 18.08 9.50 -16.91
CA GLN A 84 17.03 10.45 -17.24
C GLN A 84 16.03 10.59 -16.11
N THR A 85 15.47 11.78 -15.95
CA THR A 85 14.41 12.06 -14.98
C THR A 85 13.18 12.55 -15.70
N ASN A 86 12.07 11.87 -15.48
CA ASN A 86 10.76 12.21 -16.05
C ASN A 86 9.79 12.56 -14.93
N ALA A 87 8.93 13.56 -15.18
CA ALA A 87 7.86 13.94 -14.27
C ALA A 87 6.49 13.75 -14.94
N ALA A 88 5.54 13.25 -14.14
CA ALA A 88 4.13 13.17 -14.52
C ALA A 88 3.31 14.00 -13.55
N HIS A 89 2.44 14.86 -14.09
CA HIS A 89 1.54 15.72 -13.33
C HIS A 89 0.12 15.19 -13.42
N GLY A 90 -0.60 15.29 -12.32
CA GLY A 90 -1.98 14.84 -12.25
C GLY A 90 -2.72 15.46 -11.07
N THR A 91 -3.94 15.01 -10.89
CA THR A 91 -4.81 15.46 -9.80
C THR A 91 -5.45 14.25 -9.15
N ALA A 92 -5.51 14.25 -7.82
CA ALA A 92 -6.27 13.28 -7.04
C ALA A 92 -7.50 13.93 -6.41
N GLU A 93 -8.59 13.17 -6.31
CA GLU A 93 -9.84 13.58 -5.68
C GLU A 93 -10.42 12.42 -4.86
N ALA A 94 -11.11 12.73 -3.78
CA ALA A 94 -11.79 11.71 -2.98
C ALA A 94 -12.87 10.98 -3.79
N GLN A 95 -12.95 9.65 -3.68
CA GLN A 95 -13.99 8.86 -4.35
C GLN A 95 -15.38 9.15 -3.78
N GLN A 96 -15.43 9.51 -2.51
CA GLN A 96 -16.64 9.93 -1.80
C GLN A 96 -16.34 11.19 -0.99
N ALA A 97 -17.24 12.13 -1.02
CA ALA A 97 -17.11 13.38 -0.24
C ALA A 97 -16.87 13.07 1.24
N GLY A 98 -15.83 13.70 1.83
CA GLY A 98 -15.45 13.51 3.23
C GLY A 98 -14.72 12.20 3.53
N LYS A 99 -14.43 11.35 2.52
CA LYS A 99 -13.64 10.12 2.65
C LYS A 99 -12.29 10.29 1.93
N THR A 100 -11.22 10.17 2.68
CA THR A 100 -9.85 10.44 2.20
C THR A 100 -8.99 9.19 2.07
N ASP A 101 -9.55 8.03 2.38
CA ASP A 101 -8.89 6.72 2.29
C ASP A 101 -8.82 6.16 0.87
N LYS A 102 -9.72 6.61 -0.02
CA LYS A 102 -9.83 6.16 -1.40
C LYS A 102 -9.91 7.36 -2.32
N LEU A 103 -8.93 7.49 -3.19
CA LEU A 103 -8.82 8.59 -4.12
C LEU A 103 -8.87 8.09 -5.56
N TRP A 104 -9.40 8.93 -6.45
CA TRP A 104 -9.19 8.81 -7.88
C TRP A 104 -8.01 9.66 -8.28
N VAL A 105 -7.04 9.10 -8.99
CA VAL A 105 -5.89 9.83 -9.55
C VAL A 105 -6.00 9.88 -11.07
N ARG A 106 -5.82 11.06 -11.65
CA ARG A 106 -5.76 11.27 -13.09
C ARG A 106 -4.49 12.00 -13.44
N PHE A 107 -3.73 11.48 -14.40
CA PHE A 107 -2.50 12.09 -14.88
C PHE A 107 -2.74 12.81 -16.20
N ASP A 108 -2.16 14.03 -16.34
CA ASP A 108 -2.21 14.84 -17.51
C ASP A 108 -1.15 14.36 -18.53
N ASN A 109 -1.52 14.14 -19.78
CA ASN A 109 -0.65 13.97 -20.96
C ASN A 109 0.13 12.67 -21.14
N TRP A 110 1.06 12.30 -20.28
CA TRP A 110 1.98 11.18 -20.57
C TRP A 110 1.32 9.82 -20.42
N PHE A 111 0.59 9.64 -19.34
CA PHE A 111 -0.16 8.41 -19.06
C PHE A 111 -1.36 8.21 -19.98
N SER A 112 -2.06 9.28 -20.32
CA SER A 112 -3.22 9.23 -21.21
C SER A 112 -2.85 8.85 -22.65
N ARG A 113 -1.62 9.10 -23.09
CA ARG A 113 -1.14 8.71 -24.43
C ARG A 113 -0.76 7.24 -24.52
N LEU A 114 -0.25 6.64 -23.42
CA LEU A 114 0.17 5.23 -23.41
C LEU A 114 -0.94 4.26 -23.02
N ALA A 115 -1.96 4.73 -22.29
CA ALA A 115 -3.08 3.92 -21.86
C ALA A 115 -4.33 4.79 -21.65
N PRO A 116 -5.07 5.11 -22.71
CA PRO A 116 -6.26 5.97 -22.65
C PRO A 116 -7.34 5.49 -21.67
N ASN A 117 -7.36 4.21 -21.37
CA ASN A 117 -8.27 3.63 -20.37
C ASN A 117 -7.79 3.75 -18.90
N LEU A 118 -6.56 4.21 -18.66
CA LEU A 118 -5.97 4.44 -17.34
C LEU A 118 -5.97 5.93 -16.93
N THR A 119 -6.82 6.75 -17.50
CA THR A 119 -6.93 8.17 -17.12
C THR A 119 -7.46 8.38 -15.70
N LYS A 120 -7.96 7.32 -15.05
CA LYS A 120 -8.49 7.34 -13.70
C LYS A 120 -8.02 6.09 -12.96
N GLY A 121 -6.95 6.23 -12.18
CA GLY A 121 -6.41 5.16 -11.34
C GLY A 121 -7.02 5.17 -9.94
N GLU A 122 -7.21 4.01 -9.36
CA GLU A 122 -7.57 3.87 -7.95
C GLU A 122 -6.32 3.98 -7.07
N TYR A 123 -6.39 4.84 -6.06
CA TYR A 123 -5.36 5.08 -5.07
C TYR A 123 -5.98 4.90 -3.69
N TRP A 124 -5.78 3.73 -3.09
CA TRP A 124 -6.31 3.38 -1.78
C TRP A 124 -5.20 3.43 -0.74
N VAL A 125 -5.38 4.24 0.31
CA VAL A 125 -4.45 4.27 1.43
C VAL A 125 -4.77 3.10 2.35
N LEU A 126 -3.90 2.10 2.35
CA LEU A 126 -4.07 0.86 3.10
C LEU A 126 -3.57 1.01 4.54
N TYR A 127 -2.54 1.83 4.72
CA TYR A 127 -1.91 2.07 6.00
C TYR A 127 -1.10 3.37 5.98
N HIS A 128 -1.05 4.07 7.08
CA HIS A 128 -0.02 5.05 7.41
C HIS A 128 0.27 4.98 8.91
N ASP A 129 1.50 5.32 9.33
CA ASP A 129 1.83 5.45 10.74
C ASP A 129 1.26 6.75 11.32
N ALA A 130 1.17 6.84 12.65
CA ALA A 130 0.58 7.99 13.35
C ALA A 130 1.29 9.33 13.03
N ASP A 131 2.58 9.26 12.70
CA ASP A 131 3.39 10.44 12.39
C ASP A 131 3.44 10.78 10.90
N TYR A 132 2.75 10.00 10.04
CA TYR A 132 2.78 10.16 8.57
C TYR A 132 4.19 10.06 7.98
N ARG A 133 5.04 9.19 8.54
CA ARG A 133 6.40 8.95 8.04
C ARG A 133 6.47 7.86 7.00
N VAL A 134 5.57 6.88 7.08
CA VAL A 134 5.45 5.78 6.13
C VAL A 134 3.99 5.53 5.75
N ALA A 135 3.77 5.01 4.54
CA ALA A 135 2.44 4.64 4.08
C ALA A 135 2.50 3.42 3.13
N LEU A 136 1.41 2.67 3.10
CA LEU A 136 1.11 1.68 2.07
C LEU A 136 -0.04 2.17 1.23
N VAL A 137 0.13 2.15 -0.06
CA VAL A 137 -0.89 2.52 -1.03
C VAL A 137 -1.07 1.39 -2.02
N GLY A 138 -2.31 1.07 -2.36
CA GLY A 138 -2.58 -0.04 -3.24
C GLY A 138 -3.82 0.15 -4.10
N HIS A 139 -4.09 -0.85 -4.92
CA HIS A 139 -5.28 -0.97 -5.77
C HIS A 139 -6.20 -2.07 -5.22
N PRO A 140 -7.54 -1.94 -5.33
CA PRO A 140 -8.48 -2.92 -4.78
C PRO A 140 -8.31 -4.36 -5.31
N ASN A 141 -7.81 -4.53 -6.54
CA ASN A 141 -7.54 -5.86 -7.13
C ASN A 141 -6.15 -6.41 -6.77
N ARG A 142 -5.36 -5.70 -5.95
CA ARG A 142 -4.01 -6.06 -5.50
C ARG A 142 -2.92 -6.13 -6.60
N GLU A 143 -3.20 -5.64 -7.80
CA GLU A 143 -2.20 -5.59 -8.88
C GLU A 143 -1.13 -4.51 -8.63
N TYR A 144 -1.47 -3.44 -7.91
CA TYR A 144 -0.56 -2.34 -7.62
C TYR A 144 -0.41 -2.14 -6.12
N LEU A 145 0.84 -1.95 -5.70
CA LEU A 145 1.22 -1.64 -4.33
C LEU A 145 2.45 -0.74 -4.34
N TRP A 146 2.45 0.29 -3.51
CA TRP A 146 3.58 1.15 -3.23
C TRP A 146 3.83 1.21 -1.72
N LEU A 147 5.09 1.04 -1.35
CA LEU A 147 5.61 1.31 -0.01
C LEU A 147 6.24 2.69 -0.05
N LEU A 148 5.68 3.63 0.67
CA LEU A 148 6.09 5.04 0.66
C LEU A 148 6.72 5.44 1.99
N SER A 149 7.66 6.40 1.94
CA SER A 149 8.30 6.97 3.13
C SER A 149 8.64 8.45 2.92
N ARG A 150 8.75 9.20 4.03
CA ARG A 150 9.29 10.56 4.02
C ARG A 150 10.80 10.63 3.85
N THR A 151 11.48 9.50 3.93
CA THR A 151 12.92 9.35 3.72
C THR A 151 13.20 8.30 2.66
N GLU A 152 14.35 8.40 1.99
CA GLU A 152 14.73 7.45 0.93
C GLU A 152 15.01 6.03 1.43
N ALA A 153 15.25 5.89 2.73
CA ALA A 153 15.44 4.62 3.41
C ALA A 153 14.73 4.61 4.76
N VAL A 154 14.39 3.42 5.24
CA VAL A 154 13.79 3.18 6.57
C VAL A 154 14.57 2.07 7.28
N SER A 155 14.36 1.92 8.60
CA SER A 155 14.93 0.82 9.36
C SER A 155 14.39 -0.54 8.89
N ASP A 156 15.16 -1.62 9.11
CA ASP A 156 14.71 -2.98 8.80
C ASP A 156 13.42 -3.34 9.57
N GLN A 157 13.26 -2.85 10.80
CA GLN A 157 12.04 -3.04 11.58
C GLN A 157 10.82 -2.40 10.88
N THR A 158 10.94 -1.15 10.44
CA THR A 158 9.86 -0.44 9.71
C THR A 158 9.56 -1.13 8.39
N ARG A 159 10.62 -1.54 7.67
CA ARG A 159 10.49 -2.30 6.42
C ARG A 159 9.70 -3.59 6.65
N GLN A 160 10.07 -4.37 7.67
CA GLN A 160 9.40 -5.63 7.99
C GLN A 160 7.93 -5.41 8.36
N GLN A 161 7.64 -4.38 9.16
CA GLN A 161 6.27 -3.99 9.52
C GLN A 161 5.41 -3.70 8.28
N LEU A 162 5.93 -2.92 7.32
CA LEU A 162 5.22 -2.61 6.08
C LEU A 162 4.95 -3.87 5.25
N LEU A 163 5.93 -4.78 5.18
CA LEU A 163 5.78 -6.05 4.47
C LEU A 163 4.70 -6.94 5.12
N ASP A 164 4.67 -7.00 6.45
CA ASP A 164 3.70 -7.82 7.18
C ASP A 164 2.27 -7.27 6.98
N ILE A 165 2.09 -5.95 7.04
CA ILE A 165 0.80 -5.32 6.76
C ILE A 165 0.37 -5.59 5.31
N ALA A 166 1.29 -5.45 4.34
CA ALA A 166 0.98 -5.73 2.94
C ALA A 166 0.54 -7.19 2.72
N ARG A 167 1.21 -8.16 3.35
CA ARG A 167 0.83 -9.59 3.29
C ARG A 167 -0.54 -9.84 3.93
N GLN A 168 -0.83 -9.22 5.08
CA GLN A 168 -2.14 -9.31 5.75
C GLN A 168 -3.26 -8.77 4.86
N GLN A 169 -2.96 -7.80 3.99
CA GLN A 169 -3.89 -7.26 3.00
C GLN A 169 -3.97 -8.11 1.71
N GLY A 170 -3.24 -9.23 1.64
CA GLY A 170 -3.27 -10.18 0.52
C GLY A 170 -2.33 -9.83 -0.64
N TYR A 171 -1.36 -8.92 -0.47
CA TYR A 171 -0.39 -8.59 -1.51
C TYR A 171 0.79 -9.58 -1.55
N ASP A 172 1.21 -9.97 -2.75
CA ASP A 172 2.41 -10.79 -2.97
C ASP A 172 3.69 -9.94 -2.87
N THR A 173 4.22 -9.84 -1.65
CA THR A 173 5.43 -9.04 -1.38
C THR A 173 6.72 -9.65 -1.93
N SER A 174 6.70 -10.90 -2.42
CA SER A 174 7.88 -11.55 -3.03
C SER A 174 8.28 -10.90 -4.36
N LYS A 175 7.34 -10.24 -5.02
CA LYS A 175 7.52 -9.57 -6.32
C LYS A 175 7.94 -8.10 -6.22
N LEU A 176 8.13 -7.56 -5.01
CA LEU A 176 8.47 -6.16 -4.83
C LEU A 176 9.81 -5.79 -5.50
N ILE A 177 9.76 -4.72 -6.27
CA ILE A 177 10.93 -4.04 -6.83
C ILE A 177 11.32 -2.93 -5.86
N TRP A 178 12.52 -3.01 -5.31
CA TRP A 178 13.04 -2.06 -4.33
C TRP A 178 13.75 -0.90 -5.01
N ARG A 179 13.64 0.29 -4.36
CA ARG A 179 14.42 1.49 -4.74
C ARG A 179 15.91 1.15 -4.80
N GLN A 180 16.57 1.54 -5.88
CA GLN A 180 18.02 1.46 -5.98
C GLN A 180 18.65 2.64 -5.22
N GLN A 181 19.68 2.35 -4.46
CA GLN A 181 20.47 3.35 -3.73
C GLN A 181 21.57 3.93 -4.62
#